data_f07e9bb0ec557f86a7d6e822098ff22d
#
_entry.id   f07e9bb0ec557f86a7d6e822098ff22d
#
_cell.length_a   1.000
_cell.length_b   1.000
_cell.length_c   1.000
_cell.angle_alpha   90.00
_cell.angle_beta   90.00
_cell.angle_gamma   90.00
#
_symmetry.space_group_name_H-M   'P 1'
#
loop_
_entity.id
_entity.type
_entity.pdbx_description
1 polymer ?
#
loop_
_entity_poly.entity_id
_entity_poly.type
_entity_poly.pdbx_seq_one_letter_code
_entity_poly.pdbx_strand_id
1 'polypeptide(L)'
;MKTVAALLLSCAACLPMAAAHGADADYPSRPITIVVPFPPGGSPDMLARVIGDKLGQRLGQTVVVENRPGASGTIGAAHVARAAPDGHTLMMTPNTFVLSPLVLPKGVVTFDVQADFAPVILPAKTLMVLAAHPRLAVKNLPELVTYAKAHPGLTYTGSANGSPQHVAGEMLKQMAGIDMSF
;
A
#
# COMPACT_ATOMS: atom_id res chain seq x y z
N MET A 1 58.66 -54.34 8.91
CA MET A 1 57.65 -53.61 9.73
C MET A 1 57.37 -52.23 9.14
N LYS A 2 56.96 -52.11 7.87
CA LYS A 2 56.67 -50.82 7.22
C LYS A 2 55.54 -50.88 6.22
N THR A 3 54.52 -51.74 6.37
CA THR A 3 53.46 -51.95 5.38
C THR A 3 52.01 -52.06 5.94
N VAL A 4 51.80 -51.65 7.20
CA VAL A 4 50.46 -51.76 7.83
C VAL A 4 49.85 -50.38 8.15
N ALA A 5 50.55 -49.26 7.90
CA ALA A 5 50.05 -47.92 8.26
C ALA A 5 49.27 -47.18 7.16
N ALA A 6 49.08 -47.77 5.98
CA ALA A 6 48.47 -47.06 4.82
C ALA A 6 46.96 -47.41 4.54
N LEU A 7 46.32 -48.24 5.36
CA LEU A 7 44.94 -48.72 5.07
C LEU A 7 43.84 -48.15 6.00
N LEU A 8 44.16 -47.20 6.87
CA LEU A 8 43.16 -46.64 7.82
C LEU A 8 42.74 -45.18 7.54
N LEU A 9 43.14 -44.60 6.40
CA LEU A 9 42.82 -43.19 6.10
C LEU A 9 41.79 -42.99 4.96
N SER A 10 41.09 -44.04 4.53
CA SER A 10 40.18 -43.95 3.37
C SER A 10 38.68 -44.12 3.71
N CYS A 11 38.28 -44.06 4.97
CA CYS A 11 36.89 -44.31 5.37
C CYS A 11 36.15 -43.14 6.03
N ALA A 12 36.65 -41.89 5.86
CA ALA A 12 36.09 -40.72 6.54
C ALA A 12 35.49 -39.65 5.61
N ALA A 13 34.96 -40.00 4.41
CA ALA A 13 34.44 -39.02 3.44
C ALA A 13 33.04 -39.34 2.87
N CYS A 14 32.19 -40.05 3.59
CA CYS A 14 30.78 -40.18 3.25
C CYS A 14 29.92 -39.64 4.39
N LEU A 15 30.03 -38.33 4.68
CA LEU A 15 28.93 -37.64 5.36
C LEU A 15 27.79 -37.48 4.35
N PRO A 16 26.60 -38.05 4.59
CA PRO A 16 25.45 -37.71 3.77
C PRO A 16 25.22 -36.19 3.96
N MET A 17 25.43 -35.43 2.88
CA MET A 17 24.82 -34.12 2.76
C MET A 17 23.29 -34.35 2.87
N ALA A 18 22.79 -34.25 4.07
CA ALA A 18 21.37 -34.07 4.27
C ALA A 18 21.02 -32.80 3.48
N ALA A 19 20.48 -32.99 2.28
CA ALA A 19 19.81 -31.94 1.55
C ALA A 19 18.73 -31.46 2.53
N ALA A 20 18.96 -30.29 3.12
CA ALA A 20 17.90 -29.55 3.78
C ALA A 20 16.90 -29.22 2.67
N HIS A 21 15.99 -30.16 2.42
CA HIS A 21 14.70 -29.84 1.80
C HIS A 21 14.10 -28.89 2.84
N GLY A 22 14.24 -27.58 2.59
CA GLY A 22 13.33 -26.61 3.18
C GLY A 22 11.95 -27.14 2.81
N ALA A 23 11.27 -27.76 3.77
CA ALA A 23 9.87 -28.07 3.60
C ALA A 23 9.25 -26.74 3.10
N ASP A 24 8.70 -26.76 1.88
CA ASP A 24 7.76 -25.72 1.44
C ASP A 24 6.69 -25.70 2.51
N ALA A 25 6.85 -24.81 3.47
CA ALA A 25 5.87 -24.65 4.53
C ALA A 25 4.60 -24.26 3.79
N ASP A 26 3.56 -25.12 3.90
CA ASP A 26 2.29 -24.90 3.22
C ASP A 26 1.85 -23.45 3.48
N TYR A 27 1.91 -22.62 2.45
CA TYR A 27 1.44 -21.24 2.55
C TYR A 27 -0.09 -21.21 2.36
N PRO A 28 -0.82 -20.52 3.25
CA PRO A 28 -0.38 -19.80 4.44
C PRO A 28 -0.29 -20.70 5.69
N SER A 29 0.86 -20.70 6.37
CA SER A 29 1.11 -21.49 7.58
C SER A 29 0.58 -20.85 8.86
N ARG A 30 0.17 -19.59 8.83
CA ARG A 30 -0.33 -18.77 9.94
C ARG A 30 -1.29 -17.70 9.44
N PRO A 31 -2.04 -17.01 10.30
CA PRO A 31 -2.95 -15.94 9.89
C PRO A 31 -2.27 -14.89 9.01
N ILE A 32 -3.01 -14.41 8.02
CA ILE A 32 -2.59 -13.32 7.13
C ILE A 32 -3.14 -12.01 7.69
N THR A 33 -2.31 -10.96 7.74
CA THR A 33 -2.74 -9.62 8.13
C THR A 33 -2.78 -8.73 6.90
N ILE A 34 -3.93 -8.08 6.65
CA ILE A 34 -4.05 -7.01 5.65
C ILE A 34 -4.03 -5.67 6.38
N VAL A 35 -2.94 -4.95 6.28
CA VAL A 35 -2.79 -3.60 6.86
C VAL A 35 -3.46 -2.58 5.93
N VAL A 36 -4.37 -1.79 6.49
CA VAL A 36 -5.02 -0.65 5.82
C VAL A 36 -4.48 0.62 6.47
N PRO A 37 -3.66 1.45 5.78
CA PRO A 37 -3.02 2.62 6.37
C PRO A 37 -3.96 3.83 6.46
N PHE A 38 -5.26 3.61 6.61
CA PHE A 38 -6.31 4.62 6.72
C PHE A 38 -7.34 4.24 7.79
N PRO A 39 -8.14 5.20 8.28
CA PRO A 39 -9.22 4.91 9.22
C PRO A 39 -10.20 3.87 8.67
N PRO A 40 -10.87 3.12 9.55
CA PRO A 40 -11.89 2.15 9.14
C PRO A 40 -13.08 2.84 8.45
N GLY A 41 -13.81 2.07 7.61
CA GLY A 41 -15.01 2.52 6.89
C GLY A 41 -14.75 3.19 5.54
N GLY A 42 -13.50 3.49 5.18
CA GLY A 42 -13.14 3.97 3.84
C GLY A 42 -13.08 2.85 2.79
N SER A 43 -13.02 3.23 1.50
CA SER A 43 -12.97 2.26 0.40
C SER A 43 -11.86 1.21 0.53
N PRO A 44 -10.63 1.53 0.95
CA PRO A 44 -9.60 0.52 1.15
C PRO A 44 -9.93 -0.48 2.25
N ASP A 45 -10.55 -0.02 3.34
CA ASP A 45 -10.95 -0.87 4.45
C ASP A 45 -12.09 -1.81 4.05
N MET A 46 -13.11 -1.30 3.38
CA MET A 46 -14.21 -2.13 2.86
C MET A 46 -13.71 -3.20 1.90
N LEU A 47 -12.84 -2.84 0.96
CA LEU A 47 -12.24 -3.80 0.02
C LEU A 47 -11.38 -4.84 0.74
N ALA A 48 -10.55 -4.41 1.71
CA ALA A 48 -9.72 -5.31 2.48
C ALA A 48 -10.55 -6.36 3.24
N ARG A 49 -11.69 -5.97 3.84
CA ARG A 49 -12.58 -6.90 4.56
C ARG A 49 -13.27 -7.88 3.61
N VAL A 50 -13.81 -7.38 2.49
CA VAL A 50 -14.48 -8.25 1.50
C VAL A 50 -13.50 -9.25 0.89
N ILE A 51 -12.30 -8.79 0.51
CA ILE A 51 -11.26 -9.65 -0.06
C ILE A 51 -10.69 -10.58 1.01
N GLY A 52 -10.44 -10.08 2.21
CA GLY A 52 -9.92 -10.87 3.32
C GLY A 52 -10.83 -12.04 3.70
N ASP A 53 -12.15 -11.81 3.76
CA ASP A 53 -13.13 -12.87 3.99
C ASP A 53 -13.04 -13.96 2.91
N LYS A 54 -13.06 -13.58 1.63
CA LYS A 54 -12.97 -14.52 0.52
C LYS A 54 -11.62 -15.24 0.44
N LEU A 55 -10.55 -14.53 0.74
CA LEU A 55 -9.20 -15.08 0.79
C LEU A 55 -9.09 -16.12 1.90
N GLY A 56 -9.60 -15.80 3.10
CA GLY A 56 -9.63 -16.73 4.23
C GLY A 56 -10.39 -18.02 3.93
N GLN A 57 -11.57 -17.90 3.31
CA GLN A 57 -12.36 -19.05 2.87
C GLN A 57 -11.61 -19.93 1.86
N ARG A 58 -10.87 -19.32 0.92
CA ARG A 58 -10.14 -20.09 -0.11
C ARG A 58 -8.86 -20.72 0.39
N LEU A 59 -8.15 -20.05 1.28
CA LEU A 59 -6.86 -20.51 1.79
C LEU A 59 -6.99 -21.35 3.07
N GLY A 60 -8.19 -21.46 3.65
CA GLY A 60 -8.39 -22.20 4.90
C GLY A 60 -7.68 -21.56 6.10
N GLN A 61 -7.35 -20.26 6.04
CA GLN A 61 -6.60 -19.55 7.07
C GLN A 61 -7.28 -18.25 7.46
N THR A 62 -7.13 -17.84 8.70
CA THR A 62 -7.68 -16.55 9.18
C THR A 62 -7.01 -15.36 8.46
N VAL A 63 -7.81 -14.42 7.98
CA VAL A 63 -7.33 -13.14 7.44
C VAL A 63 -7.83 -12.02 8.34
N VAL A 64 -6.91 -11.26 8.93
CA VAL A 64 -7.19 -10.13 9.83
C VAL A 64 -6.97 -8.82 9.08
N VAL A 65 -7.94 -7.90 9.16
CA VAL A 65 -7.77 -6.54 8.63
C VAL A 65 -7.42 -5.61 9.78
N GLU A 66 -6.26 -4.95 9.68
CA GLU A 66 -5.73 -4.03 10.68
C GLU A 66 -5.63 -2.62 10.11
N ASN A 67 -6.33 -1.66 10.73
CA ASN A 67 -6.24 -0.25 10.36
C ASN A 67 -5.09 0.42 11.12
N ARG A 68 -4.10 0.98 10.38
CA ARG A 68 -2.95 1.75 10.93
C ARG A 68 -2.88 3.13 10.29
N PRO A 69 -3.79 4.05 10.63
CA PRO A 69 -3.82 5.39 10.03
C PRO A 69 -2.68 6.28 10.55
N GLY A 70 -2.45 7.38 9.84
CA GLY A 70 -1.55 8.46 10.24
C GLY A 70 -0.57 8.88 9.15
N ALA A 71 -0.22 10.17 9.15
CA ALA A 71 0.71 10.80 8.20
C ALA A 71 0.44 10.43 6.74
N SER A 72 -0.81 10.60 6.28
CA SER A 72 -1.24 10.23 4.91
C SER A 72 -1.00 8.76 4.53
N GLY A 73 -1.01 7.86 5.51
CA GLY A 73 -0.81 6.42 5.33
C GLY A 73 0.64 5.94 5.46
N THR A 74 1.60 6.84 5.67
CA THR A 74 3.02 6.45 5.74
C THR A 74 3.35 5.62 6.98
N ILE A 75 2.61 5.79 8.09
CA ILE A 75 2.81 4.98 9.31
C ILE A 75 2.50 3.51 9.03
N GLY A 76 1.35 3.21 8.47
CA GLY A 76 0.96 1.84 8.12
C GLY A 76 1.86 1.25 7.03
N ALA A 77 2.22 2.03 6.02
CA ALA A 77 3.14 1.60 4.97
C ALA A 77 4.52 1.25 5.52
N ALA A 78 5.10 2.09 6.37
CA ALA A 78 6.39 1.82 7.01
C ALA A 78 6.35 0.59 7.94
N HIS A 79 5.19 0.27 8.53
CA HIS A 79 5.03 -0.97 9.27
C HIS A 79 5.14 -2.19 8.35
N VAL A 80 4.45 -2.16 7.20
CA VAL A 80 4.49 -3.28 6.23
C VAL A 80 5.88 -3.42 5.60
N ALA A 81 6.54 -2.31 5.26
CA ALA A 81 7.90 -2.33 4.72
C ALA A 81 8.92 -3.05 5.64
N ARG A 82 8.68 -3.03 6.96
CA ARG A 82 9.53 -3.72 7.95
C ARG A 82 9.07 -5.12 8.32
N ALA A 83 7.95 -5.56 7.79
CA ALA A 83 7.45 -6.91 8.04
C ALA A 83 8.28 -7.97 7.29
N ALA A 84 8.19 -9.22 7.74
CA ALA A 84 8.82 -10.33 7.02
C ALA A 84 8.21 -10.46 5.61
N PRO A 85 9.03 -10.63 4.56
CA PRO A 85 8.55 -10.72 3.16
C PRO A 85 8.05 -12.13 2.81
N ASP A 86 7.26 -12.74 3.71
CA ASP A 86 6.77 -14.12 3.63
C ASP A 86 5.30 -14.23 3.16
N GLY A 87 4.70 -13.11 2.74
CA GLY A 87 3.33 -13.07 2.27
C GLY A 87 2.25 -13.04 3.35
N HIS A 88 2.59 -13.11 4.63
CA HIS A 88 1.60 -13.07 5.72
C HIS A 88 1.25 -11.64 6.17
N THR A 89 1.99 -10.63 5.71
CA THR A 89 1.65 -9.22 5.93
C THR A 89 1.46 -8.55 4.58
N LEU A 90 0.23 -8.18 4.29
CA LEU A 90 -0.18 -7.51 3.05
C LEU A 90 -0.60 -6.07 3.36
N MET A 91 -0.62 -5.22 2.35
CA MET A 91 -1.15 -3.87 2.47
C MET A 91 -2.27 -3.64 1.45
N MET A 92 -3.38 -3.05 1.91
CA MET A 92 -4.43 -2.54 1.03
C MET A 92 -4.43 -1.02 1.10
N THR A 93 -4.05 -0.38 0.00
CA THR A 93 -3.87 1.07 -0.03
C THR A 93 -4.34 1.67 -1.36
N PRO A 94 -4.83 2.91 -1.38
CA PRO A 94 -5.02 3.66 -2.62
C PRO A 94 -3.67 4.14 -3.17
N ASN A 95 -3.69 4.71 -4.36
CA ASN A 95 -2.50 5.24 -5.02
C ASN A 95 -1.84 6.45 -4.32
N THR A 96 -2.43 7.01 -3.27
CA THR A 96 -1.76 7.94 -2.34
C THR A 96 -0.41 7.40 -1.87
N PHE A 97 -0.31 6.09 -1.66
CA PHE A 97 0.92 5.39 -1.29
C PHE A 97 2.06 5.68 -2.29
N VAL A 98 1.79 5.55 -3.60
CA VAL A 98 2.78 5.78 -4.66
C VAL A 98 3.13 7.26 -4.82
N LEU A 99 2.17 8.15 -4.53
CA LEU A 99 2.36 9.60 -4.64
C LEU A 99 3.04 10.21 -3.41
N SER A 100 2.97 9.55 -2.27
CA SER A 100 3.45 10.10 -0.99
C SER A 100 4.92 10.57 -1.00
N PRO A 101 5.89 9.86 -1.63
CA PRO A 101 7.27 10.34 -1.70
C PRO A 101 7.45 11.63 -2.52
N LEU A 102 6.51 11.91 -3.43
CA LEU A 102 6.58 13.06 -4.35
C LEU A 102 5.98 14.33 -3.73
N VAL A 103 5.05 14.19 -2.78
CA VAL A 103 4.22 15.29 -2.30
C VAL A 103 4.36 15.57 -0.80
N LEU A 104 4.88 14.63 -0.02
CA LEU A 104 5.08 14.82 1.41
C LEU A 104 6.47 15.42 1.70
N PRO A 105 6.63 16.15 2.81
CA PRO A 105 7.92 16.70 3.21
C PRO A 105 8.99 15.61 3.34
N LYS A 106 10.24 15.97 3.06
CA LYS A 106 11.38 15.07 3.22
C LYS A 106 11.44 14.50 4.64
N GLY A 107 11.69 13.19 4.77
CA GLY A 107 11.78 12.49 6.04
C GLY A 107 10.43 11.96 6.59
N VAL A 108 9.29 12.33 6.02
CA VAL A 108 7.98 11.75 6.39
C VAL A 108 7.83 10.34 5.84
N VAL A 109 8.29 10.10 4.61
CA VAL A 109 8.31 8.77 3.99
C VAL A 109 9.64 8.11 4.33
N THR A 110 9.58 6.97 5.03
CA THR A 110 10.74 6.22 5.54
C THR A 110 10.89 4.84 4.89
N PHE A 111 10.33 4.66 3.71
CA PHE A 111 10.36 3.45 2.90
C PHE A 111 10.55 3.80 1.42
N ASP A 112 10.99 2.85 0.64
CA ASP A 112 11.05 2.92 -0.82
C ASP A 112 9.87 2.12 -1.42
N VAL A 113 9.04 2.78 -2.23
CA VAL A 113 7.84 2.17 -2.83
C VAL A 113 8.19 1.01 -3.77
N GLN A 114 9.34 1.06 -4.43
CA GLN A 114 9.74 0.05 -5.42
C GLN A 114 10.62 -1.05 -4.81
N ALA A 115 11.46 -0.68 -3.83
CA ALA A 115 12.40 -1.62 -3.24
C ALA A 115 11.80 -2.43 -2.07
N ASP A 116 10.91 -1.81 -1.27
CA ASP A 116 10.41 -2.42 -0.04
C ASP A 116 9.05 -3.15 -0.22
N PHE A 117 8.45 -3.09 -1.42
CA PHE A 117 7.12 -3.68 -1.66
C PHE A 117 7.07 -4.46 -2.96
N ALA A 118 6.43 -5.62 -2.90
CA ALA A 118 6.06 -6.39 -4.08
C ALA A 118 4.57 -6.18 -4.40
N PRO A 119 4.20 -5.67 -5.60
CA PRO A 119 2.80 -5.53 -5.98
C PRO A 119 2.16 -6.91 -6.19
N VAL A 120 0.96 -7.10 -5.60
CA VAL A 120 0.20 -8.35 -5.74
C VAL A 120 -0.90 -8.20 -6.79
N ILE A 121 -1.81 -7.24 -6.62
CA ILE A 121 -2.93 -7.04 -7.54
C ILE A 121 -3.51 -5.62 -7.39
N LEU A 122 -4.11 -5.12 -8.46
CA LEU A 122 -5.01 -3.96 -8.42
C LEU A 122 -6.47 -4.47 -8.34
N PRO A 123 -7.06 -4.56 -7.13
CA PRO A 123 -8.34 -5.22 -6.95
C PRO A 123 -9.54 -4.39 -7.44
N ALA A 124 -9.40 -3.06 -7.51
CA ALA A 124 -10.46 -2.17 -7.95
C ALA A 124 -9.90 -0.88 -8.55
N LYS A 125 -10.69 -0.29 -9.45
CA LYS A 125 -10.51 1.09 -9.93
C LYS A 125 -11.73 1.90 -9.53
N THR A 126 -11.53 3.12 -9.06
CA THR A 126 -12.62 4.04 -8.68
C THR A 126 -12.59 5.26 -9.57
N LEU A 127 -13.76 5.79 -9.86
CA LEU A 127 -13.89 7.09 -10.51
C LEU A 127 -13.74 8.19 -9.46
N MET A 128 -13.07 9.27 -9.84
CA MET A 128 -13.00 10.48 -9.05
C MET A 128 -14.08 11.45 -9.52
N VAL A 129 -14.83 12.00 -8.59
CA VAL A 129 -15.92 12.94 -8.87
C VAL A 129 -15.58 14.27 -8.21
N LEU A 130 -15.73 15.37 -8.97
CA LEU A 130 -15.72 16.71 -8.44
C LEU A 130 -17.15 17.10 -8.04
N ALA A 131 -17.36 17.38 -6.78
CA ALA A 131 -18.64 17.84 -6.24
C ALA A 131 -18.50 19.27 -5.73
N ALA A 132 -19.46 20.11 -6.04
CA ALA A 132 -19.56 21.47 -5.51
C ALA A 132 -20.67 21.55 -4.47
N HIS A 133 -20.45 22.35 -3.42
CA HIS A 133 -21.50 22.62 -2.44
C HIS A 133 -22.65 23.38 -3.11
N PRO A 134 -23.93 23.05 -2.85
CA PRO A 134 -25.08 23.67 -3.51
C PRO A 134 -25.13 25.21 -3.44
N ARG A 135 -24.52 25.81 -2.41
CA ARG A 135 -24.42 27.28 -2.26
C ARG A 135 -23.60 27.96 -3.36
N LEU A 136 -22.72 27.23 -4.06
CA LEU A 136 -21.94 27.78 -5.16
C LEU A 136 -22.79 28.01 -6.43
N ALA A 137 -23.98 27.40 -6.50
CA ALA A 137 -24.91 27.51 -7.62
C ALA A 137 -24.31 27.22 -9.00
N VAL A 138 -23.26 26.39 -9.05
CA VAL A 138 -22.58 25.94 -10.28
C VAL A 138 -23.07 24.55 -10.66
N LYS A 139 -23.28 24.29 -11.95
CA LYS A 139 -23.85 23.04 -12.46
C LYS A 139 -22.84 22.20 -13.26
N ASN A 140 -21.72 22.80 -13.66
CA ASN A 140 -20.71 22.15 -14.49
C ASN A 140 -19.35 22.78 -14.25
N LEU A 141 -18.30 22.16 -14.81
CA LEU A 141 -16.92 22.62 -14.65
C LEU A 141 -16.66 24.03 -15.23
N PRO A 142 -17.15 24.41 -16.44
CA PRO A 142 -17.00 25.77 -16.93
C PRO A 142 -17.57 26.84 -15.99
N GLU A 143 -18.74 26.61 -15.42
CA GLU A 143 -19.34 27.53 -14.45
C GLU A 143 -18.52 27.62 -13.17
N LEU A 144 -18.00 26.50 -12.67
CA LEU A 144 -17.10 26.48 -11.52
C LEU A 144 -15.83 27.30 -11.78
N VAL A 145 -15.22 27.13 -12.95
CA VAL A 145 -14.03 27.89 -13.33
C VAL A 145 -14.30 29.39 -13.41
N THR A 146 -15.42 29.77 -14.03
CA THR A 146 -15.86 31.17 -14.10
C THR A 146 -16.10 31.75 -12.70
N TYR A 147 -16.79 31.00 -11.84
CA TYR A 147 -17.03 31.39 -10.47
C TYR A 147 -15.72 31.54 -9.67
N ALA A 148 -14.82 30.58 -9.78
CA ALA A 148 -13.54 30.59 -9.06
C ALA A 148 -12.65 31.77 -9.49
N LYS A 149 -12.65 32.15 -10.76
CA LYS A 149 -11.97 33.36 -11.25
C LYS A 149 -12.50 34.66 -10.66
N ALA A 150 -13.80 34.71 -10.42
CA ALA A 150 -14.45 35.87 -9.82
C ALA A 150 -14.34 35.90 -8.28
N HIS A 151 -14.07 34.75 -7.66
CA HIS A 151 -14.00 34.58 -6.22
C HIS A 151 -12.74 33.80 -5.81
N PRO A 152 -11.56 34.43 -5.84
CA PRO A 152 -10.30 33.78 -5.45
C PRO A 152 -10.34 33.32 -3.98
N GLY A 153 -9.58 32.27 -3.65
CA GLY A 153 -9.49 31.72 -2.30
C GLY A 153 -10.59 30.67 -1.98
N LEU A 154 -11.23 30.10 -2.98
CA LEU A 154 -12.08 28.92 -2.75
C LEU A 154 -11.26 27.79 -2.11
N THR A 155 -11.93 27.02 -1.26
CA THR A 155 -11.31 25.82 -0.68
C THR A 155 -11.87 24.55 -1.30
N TYR A 156 -11.04 23.54 -1.42
CA TYR A 156 -11.43 22.19 -1.79
C TYR A 156 -10.83 21.17 -0.83
N THR A 157 -11.39 19.98 -0.80
CA THR A 157 -10.94 18.93 0.11
C THR A 157 -10.83 17.59 -0.60
N GLY A 158 -10.08 16.69 -0.02
CA GLY A 158 -9.90 15.31 -0.43
C GLY A 158 -9.62 14.39 0.76
N SER A 159 -9.16 13.19 0.51
CA SER A 159 -8.93 12.20 1.56
C SER A 159 -7.68 12.48 2.41
N ALA A 160 -6.64 13.07 1.83
CA ALA A 160 -5.38 13.42 2.51
C ALA A 160 -4.49 14.29 1.62
N ASN A 161 -3.50 14.95 2.21
CA ASN A 161 -2.40 15.57 1.46
C ASN A 161 -1.70 14.52 0.59
N GLY A 162 -1.45 14.86 -0.69
CA GLY A 162 -0.89 13.93 -1.66
C GLY A 162 -1.85 12.87 -2.18
N SER A 163 -3.13 12.94 -1.80
CA SER A 163 -4.16 12.08 -2.40
C SER A 163 -4.37 12.41 -3.88
N PRO A 164 -4.94 11.47 -4.66
CA PRO A 164 -5.35 11.76 -6.04
C PRO A 164 -6.26 12.98 -6.16
N GLN A 165 -7.12 13.20 -5.17
CA GLN A 165 -8.01 14.35 -5.12
C GLN A 165 -7.21 15.66 -4.97
N HIS A 166 -6.19 15.66 -4.10
CA HIS A 166 -5.30 16.81 -3.96
C HIS A 166 -4.56 17.11 -5.26
N VAL A 167 -3.94 16.09 -5.87
CA VAL A 167 -3.22 16.24 -7.14
C VAL A 167 -4.14 16.73 -8.25
N ALA A 168 -5.35 16.18 -8.37
CA ALA A 168 -6.33 16.60 -9.37
C ALA A 168 -6.79 18.06 -9.16
N GLY A 169 -6.96 18.48 -7.90
CA GLY A 169 -7.27 19.87 -7.57
C GLY A 169 -6.15 20.81 -7.98
N GLU A 170 -4.90 20.47 -7.68
CA GLU A 170 -3.74 21.29 -8.09
C GLU A 170 -3.59 21.34 -9.63
N MET A 171 -3.82 20.23 -10.33
CA MET A 171 -3.86 20.20 -11.78
C MET A 171 -4.97 21.11 -12.32
N LEU A 172 -6.18 21.06 -11.76
CA LEU A 172 -7.29 21.94 -12.16
C LEU A 172 -6.93 23.41 -11.96
N LYS A 173 -6.33 23.76 -10.82
CA LYS A 173 -5.84 25.13 -10.56
C LYS A 173 -4.89 25.60 -11.66
N GLN A 174 -3.90 24.79 -11.98
CA GLN A 174 -2.91 25.11 -12.99
C GLN A 174 -3.52 25.22 -14.39
N MET A 175 -4.35 24.26 -14.80
CA MET A 175 -4.94 24.20 -16.15
C MET A 175 -5.97 25.31 -16.39
N ALA A 176 -6.75 25.67 -15.37
CA ALA A 176 -7.81 26.66 -15.49
C ALA A 176 -7.38 28.08 -15.08
N GLY A 177 -6.21 28.25 -14.51
CA GLY A 177 -5.71 29.54 -14.00
C GLY A 177 -6.62 30.08 -12.88
N ILE A 178 -6.98 29.22 -11.91
CA ILE A 178 -7.85 29.58 -10.78
C ILE A 178 -7.12 29.44 -9.46
N ASP A 179 -7.51 30.25 -8.47
CA ASP A 179 -6.97 30.20 -7.12
C ASP A 179 -7.92 29.44 -6.19
N MET A 180 -7.42 28.30 -5.69
CA MET A 180 -8.09 27.45 -4.70
C MET A 180 -7.07 26.88 -3.73
N SER A 181 -7.47 26.62 -2.49
CA SER A 181 -6.63 26.00 -1.44
C SER A 181 -7.18 24.63 -1.02
N PHE A 182 -6.26 23.66 -0.83
CA PHE A 182 -6.58 22.32 -0.32
C PHE A 182 -6.73 22.32 1.20
#